data_d79c9981991bfa387936ba407435e6ef
#
_entry.id   d79c9981991bfa387936ba407435e6ef
#
_cell.length_a   1.000
_cell.length_b   1.000
_cell.length_c   1.000
_cell.angle_alpha   90.00
_cell.angle_beta   90.00
_cell.angle_gamma   90.00
#
_symmetry.space_group_name_H-M   'P 1'
#
loop_
_entity.id
_entity.type
_entity.pdbx_description
1 polymer ?
#
loop_
_entity_poly.entity_id
_entity_poly.type
_entity_poly.pdbx_seq_one_letter_code
_entity_poly.pdbx_strand_id
1 'polypeptide(L)'
;MEGCYLNQIIQRNHYLQKLIDRRENGLVKVITGIRRCGKSFLLFNLFYDYLIESGVKEEQIISIALDDDTFIKYRDPEELSKFIRSKITSKETYYILIDEVQYAIAKDELKNPDSIRLYNVLNGLLRLRNVDIYVTGSSSKMLTKDVLTVFRGRGDEVRVYPISFKEYYAAIG
;
A
#
# COMPACT_ATOMS: atom_id res chain seq x y z
N MET A 1 -22.77 -28.80 -19.07
CA MET A 1 -22.99 -27.36 -18.77
C MET A 1 -21.74 -26.88 -18.05
N GLU A 2 -20.78 -26.40 -18.83
CA GLU A 2 -19.55 -25.84 -18.29
C GLU A 2 -19.86 -24.40 -17.84
N GLY A 3 -19.84 -24.20 -16.53
CA GLY A 3 -19.99 -22.89 -15.95
C GLY A 3 -18.78 -22.02 -16.30
N CYS A 4 -18.95 -21.13 -17.25
CA CYS A 4 -18.02 -20.06 -17.55
C CYS A 4 -18.00 -19.12 -16.33
N TYR A 5 -17.15 -19.41 -15.35
CA TYR A 5 -16.80 -18.44 -14.32
C TYR A 5 -15.94 -17.36 -15.01
N LEU A 6 -16.61 -16.40 -15.62
CA LEU A 6 -15.99 -15.14 -15.98
C LEU A 6 -15.36 -14.57 -14.70
N ASN A 7 -14.04 -14.46 -14.66
CA ASN A 7 -13.30 -13.72 -13.66
C ASN A 7 -13.66 -12.23 -13.83
N GLN A 8 -14.88 -11.86 -13.41
CA GLN A 8 -15.30 -10.47 -13.42
C GLN A 8 -14.53 -9.75 -12.31
N ILE A 9 -13.61 -8.88 -12.74
CA ILE A 9 -12.89 -8.02 -11.82
C ILE A 9 -13.87 -7.01 -11.23
N ILE A 10 -14.06 -7.04 -9.92
CA ILE A 10 -14.84 -6.03 -9.22
C ILE A 10 -14.03 -4.73 -9.20
N GLN A 11 -14.38 -3.82 -10.07
CA GLN A 11 -13.75 -2.51 -10.17
C GLN A 11 -14.18 -1.64 -8.99
N ARG A 12 -13.41 -1.59 -7.93
CA ARG A 12 -13.69 -0.79 -6.74
C ARG A 12 -13.40 0.69 -6.96
N ASN A 13 -14.02 1.28 -7.98
CA ASN A 13 -13.76 2.63 -8.49
C ASN A 13 -13.74 3.71 -7.40
N HIS A 14 -14.61 3.60 -6.39
CA HIS A 14 -14.63 4.54 -5.29
C HIS A 14 -13.33 4.55 -4.46
N TYR A 15 -12.73 3.38 -4.23
CA TYR A 15 -11.46 3.28 -3.50
C TYR A 15 -10.28 3.63 -4.39
N LEU A 16 -10.31 3.20 -5.65
CA LEU A 16 -9.30 3.59 -6.64
C LEU A 16 -9.24 5.11 -6.76
N GLN A 17 -10.39 5.78 -6.90
CA GLN A 17 -10.44 7.24 -6.97
C GLN A 17 -9.84 7.91 -5.73
N LYS A 18 -10.08 7.34 -4.53
CA LYS A 18 -9.45 7.86 -3.31
C LYS A 18 -7.91 7.78 -3.33
N LEU A 19 -7.33 6.76 -3.96
CA LEU A 19 -5.87 6.66 -4.12
C LEU A 19 -5.37 7.67 -5.15
N ILE A 20 -6.10 7.83 -6.25
CA ILE A 20 -5.78 8.78 -7.32
C ILE A 20 -5.78 10.22 -6.80
N ASP A 21 -6.82 10.62 -6.08
CA ASP A 21 -6.98 11.98 -5.53
C ASP A 21 -5.87 12.35 -4.51
N ARG A 22 -5.20 11.34 -3.97
CA ARG A 22 -4.13 11.50 -2.97
C ARG A 22 -2.72 11.40 -3.54
N ARG A 23 -2.60 11.21 -4.85
CA ARG A 23 -1.29 11.12 -5.51
C ARG A 23 -0.44 12.35 -5.20
N GLU A 24 0.83 12.09 -4.95
CA GLU A 24 1.88 13.12 -4.84
C GLU A 24 1.60 14.22 -3.79
N ASN A 25 0.76 13.91 -2.79
CA ASN A 25 0.42 14.84 -1.71
C ASN A 25 1.50 14.95 -0.60
N GLY A 26 2.63 14.24 -0.77
CA GLY A 26 3.74 14.25 0.18
C GLY A 26 3.50 13.45 1.47
N LEU A 27 2.41 12.67 1.53
CA LEU A 27 2.05 11.83 2.67
C LEU A 27 2.19 10.35 2.32
N VAL A 28 2.35 9.49 3.33
CA VAL A 28 2.22 8.04 3.17
C VAL A 28 0.74 7.69 3.11
N LYS A 29 0.28 7.09 2.01
CA LYS A 29 -1.08 6.59 1.88
C LYS A 29 -1.17 5.23 2.57
N VAL A 30 -1.99 5.17 3.62
CA VAL A 30 -2.15 3.97 4.45
C VAL A 30 -3.50 3.33 4.15
N ILE A 31 -3.49 2.24 3.40
CA ILE A 31 -4.68 1.49 3.02
C ILE A 31 -4.99 0.49 4.13
N THR A 32 -6.09 0.73 4.82
CA THR A 32 -6.51 -0.01 6.00
C THR A 32 -7.78 -0.81 5.71
N GLY A 33 -8.01 -1.85 6.50
CA GLY A 33 -9.21 -2.67 6.38
C GLY A 33 -8.98 -4.09 6.90
N ILE A 34 -10.06 -4.83 7.14
CA ILE A 34 -9.97 -6.20 7.62
C ILE A 34 -9.24 -7.11 6.61
N ARG A 35 -8.74 -8.23 7.11
CA ARG A 35 -8.09 -9.23 6.25
C ARG A 35 -9.06 -9.69 5.15
N ARG A 36 -8.56 -9.89 3.93
CA ARG A 36 -9.32 -10.33 2.74
C ARG A 36 -10.39 -9.34 2.23
N CYS A 37 -10.33 -8.07 2.60
CA CYS A 37 -11.24 -7.05 2.04
C CYS A 37 -10.79 -6.47 0.68
N GLY A 38 -9.73 -7.01 0.07
CA GLY A 38 -9.27 -6.62 -1.27
C GLY A 38 -8.25 -5.48 -1.32
N LYS A 39 -7.52 -5.19 -0.24
CA LYS A 39 -6.48 -4.12 -0.21
C LYS A 39 -5.35 -4.38 -1.19
N SER A 40 -4.78 -5.59 -1.16
CA SER A 40 -3.69 -6.00 -2.05
C SER A 40 -4.12 -5.92 -3.52
N PHE A 41 -5.33 -6.37 -3.84
CA PHE A 41 -5.88 -6.28 -5.19
C PHE A 41 -6.10 -4.82 -5.63
N LEU A 42 -6.63 -3.98 -4.74
CA LEU A 42 -6.78 -2.55 -5.00
C LEU A 42 -5.43 -1.89 -5.31
N LEU A 43 -4.36 -2.25 -4.56
CA LEU A 43 -3.05 -1.65 -4.69
C LEU A 43 -2.27 -2.20 -5.90
N PHE A 44 -2.14 -3.53 -6.02
CA PHE A 44 -1.26 -4.18 -6.98
C PHE A 44 -1.89 -4.47 -8.35
N ASN A 45 -3.23 -4.37 -8.44
CA ASN A 45 -3.92 -4.53 -9.71
C ASN A 45 -4.55 -3.19 -10.12
N LEU A 46 -5.60 -2.73 -9.43
CA LEU A 46 -6.37 -1.59 -9.91
C LEU A 46 -5.55 -0.29 -9.93
N PHE A 47 -4.79 -0.01 -8.86
CA PHE A 47 -3.98 1.22 -8.81
C PHE A 47 -2.70 1.10 -9.66
N TYR A 48 -2.08 -0.07 -9.71
CA TYR A 48 -0.94 -0.35 -10.58
C TYR A 48 -1.31 -0.13 -12.05
N ASP A 49 -2.41 -0.76 -12.52
CA ASP A 49 -2.90 -0.62 -13.90
C ASP A 49 -3.21 0.84 -14.22
N TYR A 50 -3.87 1.55 -13.32
CA TYR A 50 -4.10 2.98 -13.46
C TYR A 50 -2.80 3.79 -13.64
N LEU A 51 -1.75 3.49 -12.86
CA LEU A 51 -0.45 4.17 -12.99
C LEU A 51 0.14 3.94 -14.40
N ILE A 52 0.14 2.70 -14.88
CA ILE A 52 0.61 2.36 -16.24
C ILE A 52 -0.22 3.08 -17.31
N GLU A 53 -1.54 3.05 -17.21
CA GLU A 53 -2.45 3.74 -18.13
C GLU A 53 -2.26 5.26 -18.12
N SER A 54 -1.86 5.83 -16.99
CA SER A 54 -1.55 7.27 -16.86
C SER A 54 -0.16 7.65 -17.36
N GLY A 55 0.61 6.69 -17.92
CA GLY A 55 1.91 6.93 -18.55
C GLY A 55 3.11 6.77 -17.59
N VAL A 56 2.91 6.26 -16.38
CA VAL A 56 4.01 5.91 -15.47
C VAL A 56 4.70 4.66 -16.01
N LYS A 57 6.02 4.69 -16.12
CA LYS A 57 6.79 3.54 -16.60
C LYS A 57 6.87 2.47 -15.51
N GLU A 58 6.90 1.19 -15.91
CA GLU A 58 6.98 0.06 -14.98
C GLU A 58 8.18 0.16 -14.02
N GLU A 59 9.34 0.64 -14.50
CA GLU A 59 10.54 0.86 -13.71
C GLU A 59 10.40 1.92 -12.60
N GLN A 60 9.37 2.77 -12.67
CA GLN A 60 9.04 3.77 -11.66
C GLN A 60 8.09 3.22 -10.59
N ILE A 61 7.57 2.00 -10.75
CA ILE A 61 6.67 1.37 -9.79
C ILE A 61 7.42 0.27 -9.04
N ILE A 62 7.62 0.47 -7.74
CA ILE A 62 8.32 -0.49 -6.88
C ILE A 62 7.28 -1.21 -6.03
N SER A 63 6.94 -2.45 -6.40
CA SER A 63 5.95 -3.27 -5.70
C SER A 63 6.62 -4.29 -4.79
N ILE A 64 6.22 -4.33 -3.51
CA ILE A 64 6.81 -5.18 -2.47
C ILE A 64 5.68 -5.81 -1.65
N ALA A 65 5.56 -7.15 -1.71
CA ALA A 65 4.61 -7.92 -0.91
C ALA A 65 5.35 -8.57 0.27
N LEU A 66 5.26 -7.99 1.47
CA LEU A 66 6.05 -8.46 2.63
C LEU A 66 5.57 -9.79 3.22
N ASP A 67 4.40 -10.28 2.84
CA ASP A 67 3.94 -11.64 3.16
C ASP A 67 4.53 -12.71 2.23
N ASP A 68 5.04 -12.33 1.05
CA ASP A 68 5.70 -13.24 0.10
C ASP A 68 7.12 -13.60 0.55
N ASP A 69 7.50 -14.86 0.34
CA ASP A 69 8.80 -15.41 0.72
C ASP A 69 9.98 -14.76 -0.03
N THR A 70 9.76 -14.28 -1.24
CA THR A 70 10.77 -13.57 -2.04
C THR A 70 11.20 -12.26 -1.41
N PHE A 71 10.36 -11.68 -0.56
CA PHE A 71 10.61 -10.40 0.13
C PHE A 71 10.98 -10.54 1.62
N ILE A 72 11.25 -11.75 2.13
CA ILE A 72 11.58 -11.99 3.54
C ILE A 72 12.70 -11.06 4.03
N LYS A 73 13.74 -10.86 3.22
CA LYS A 73 14.88 -10.00 3.56
C LYS A 73 14.42 -8.55 3.85
N TYR A 74 13.40 -8.09 3.16
CA TYR A 74 12.89 -6.71 3.27
C TYR A 74 11.86 -6.51 4.38
N ARG A 75 11.61 -7.56 5.20
CA ARG A 75 10.93 -7.42 6.49
C ARG A 75 11.79 -6.68 7.52
N ASP A 76 13.10 -6.58 7.29
CA ASP A 76 13.94 -5.63 8.00
C ASP A 76 13.80 -4.23 7.38
N PRO A 77 13.39 -3.21 8.15
CA PRO A 77 13.17 -1.87 7.61
C PRO A 77 14.40 -1.22 6.98
N GLU A 78 15.62 -1.53 7.46
CA GLU A 78 16.84 -0.97 6.90
C GLU A 78 17.15 -1.58 5.53
N GLU A 79 17.00 -2.90 5.39
CA GLU A 79 17.15 -3.59 4.10
C GLU A 79 16.09 -3.16 3.10
N LEU A 80 14.84 -2.95 3.55
CA LEU A 80 13.77 -2.37 2.76
C LEU A 80 14.15 -0.99 2.23
N SER A 81 14.68 -0.11 3.10
CA SER A 81 15.13 1.23 2.71
C SER A 81 16.24 1.19 1.67
N LYS A 82 17.26 0.33 1.87
CA LYS A 82 18.37 0.15 0.92
C LYS A 82 17.87 -0.31 -0.44
N PHE A 83 16.98 -1.30 -0.46
CA PHE A 83 16.40 -1.83 -1.68
C PHE A 83 15.63 -0.75 -2.45
N ILE A 84 14.71 -0.04 -1.80
CA ILE A 84 13.92 1.02 -2.44
C ILE A 84 14.85 2.09 -3.00
N ARG A 85 15.82 2.58 -2.23
CA ARG A 85 16.78 3.60 -2.67
C ARG A 85 17.63 3.15 -3.85
N SER A 86 17.99 1.87 -3.93
CA SER A 86 18.76 1.31 -5.06
C SER A 86 17.97 1.29 -6.37
N LYS A 87 16.63 1.27 -6.29
CA LYS A 87 15.74 1.31 -7.46
C LYS A 87 15.49 2.72 -7.98
N ILE A 88 15.67 3.75 -7.15
CA ILE A 88 15.46 5.14 -7.53
C ILE A 88 16.72 5.66 -8.24
N THR A 89 16.69 5.65 -9.57
CA THR A 89 17.85 5.97 -10.42
C THR A 89 17.73 7.29 -11.17
N SER A 90 16.54 7.92 -11.15
CA SER A 90 16.26 9.15 -11.87
C SER A 90 15.58 10.19 -10.97
N LYS A 91 15.31 11.38 -11.52
CA LYS A 91 14.56 12.44 -10.84
C LYS A 91 13.04 12.34 -11.06
N GLU A 92 12.59 11.39 -11.86
CA GLU A 92 11.16 11.12 -12.08
C GLU A 92 10.50 10.62 -10.79
N THR A 93 9.17 10.75 -10.69
CA THR A 93 8.43 10.25 -9.53
C THR A 93 8.40 8.73 -9.52
N TYR A 94 8.74 8.13 -8.38
CA TYR A 94 8.64 6.69 -8.13
C TYR A 94 7.46 6.40 -7.20
N TYR A 95 6.66 5.42 -7.59
CA TYR A 95 5.53 4.93 -6.80
C TYR A 95 5.93 3.69 -6.03
N ILE A 96 5.91 3.77 -4.70
CA ILE A 96 6.34 2.68 -3.82
C ILE A 96 5.09 2.04 -3.23
N LEU A 97 4.81 0.81 -3.63
CA LEU A 97 3.64 0.04 -3.23
C LEU A 97 4.09 -1.10 -2.32
N ILE A 98 3.73 -1.03 -1.03
CA ILE A 98 4.13 -2.04 -0.03
C ILE A 98 2.89 -2.69 0.57
N ASP A 99 2.74 -3.99 0.38
CA ASP A 99 1.64 -4.76 0.95
C ASP A 99 2.03 -5.41 2.28
N GLU A 100 1.06 -5.48 3.21
CA GLU A 100 1.14 -6.15 4.51
C GLU A 100 2.34 -5.67 5.36
N VAL A 101 2.51 -4.33 5.50
CA VAL A 101 3.65 -3.70 6.19
C VAL A 101 3.86 -4.13 7.64
N GLN A 102 2.86 -4.76 8.30
CA GLN A 102 3.03 -5.30 9.65
C GLN A 102 4.09 -6.41 9.75
N TYR A 103 4.45 -7.04 8.62
CA TYR A 103 5.55 -8.01 8.60
C TYR A 103 6.92 -7.37 8.82
N ALA A 104 7.06 -6.06 8.59
CA ALA A 104 8.28 -5.29 8.85
C ALA A 104 8.29 -4.62 10.23
N ILE A 105 7.36 -4.96 11.13
CA ILE A 105 7.28 -4.44 12.50
C ILE A 105 7.55 -5.57 13.48
N ALA A 106 8.56 -5.41 14.32
CA ALA A 106 8.89 -6.38 15.36
C ALA A 106 7.84 -6.37 16.48
N LYS A 107 7.64 -7.52 17.15
CA LYS A 107 6.62 -7.66 18.20
C LYS A 107 6.86 -6.76 19.42
N ASP A 108 8.11 -6.49 19.72
CA ASP A 108 8.53 -5.60 20.82
C ASP A 108 8.27 -4.13 20.48
N GLU A 109 8.43 -3.72 19.23
CA GLU A 109 8.12 -2.37 18.75
C GLU A 109 6.64 -2.02 18.89
N LEU A 110 5.74 -3.01 18.81
CA LEU A 110 4.30 -2.81 19.00
C LEU A 110 3.90 -2.33 20.41
N LYS A 111 4.79 -2.44 21.40
CA LYS A 111 4.57 -1.94 22.77
C LYS A 111 4.83 -0.46 22.90
N ASN A 112 5.63 0.11 21.99
CA ASN A 112 5.94 1.53 21.95
C ASN A 112 5.90 2.03 20.49
N PRO A 113 4.78 2.59 20.05
CA PRO A 113 4.59 3.05 18.66
C PRO A 113 5.67 4.03 18.18
N ASP A 114 6.24 4.84 19.08
CA ASP A 114 7.29 5.81 18.74
C ASP A 114 8.63 5.13 18.35
N SER A 115 8.80 3.86 18.72
CA SER A 115 10.02 3.09 18.44
C SER A 115 9.97 2.29 17.15
N ILE A 116 8.86 2.30 16.40
CA ILE A 116 8.70 1.51 15.18
C ILE A 116 9.64 2.02 14.08
N ARG A 117 10.67 1.22 13.78
CA ARG A 117 11.72 1.57 12.79
C ARG A 117 11.16 1.78 11.38
N LEU A 118 10.15 0.99 11.01
CA LEU A 118 9.52 1.11 9.69
C LEU A 118 9.01 2.53 9.41
N TYR A 119 8.38 3.18 10.38
CA TYR A 119 7.85 4.54 10.19
C TYR A 119 8.96 5.58 9.98
N ASN A 120 10.08 5.40 10.68
CA ASN A 120 11.25 6.26 10.48
C ASN A 120 11.83 6.09 9.07
N VAL A 121 11.84 4.86 8.56
CA VAL A 121 12.27 4.55 7.19
C VAL A 121 11.33 5.20 6.17
N LEU A 122 10.01 5.02 6.29
CA LEU A 122 9.04 5.60 5.35
C LEU A 122 9.10 7.14 5.37
N ASN A 123 9.19 7.76 6.56
CA ASN A 123 9.38 9.20 6.68
C ASN A 123 10.71 9.67 6.08
N GLY A 124 11.76 8.85 6.17
CA GLY A 124 13.06 9.12 5.56
C GLY A 124 13.01 9.06 4.03
N LEU A 125 12.21 8.14 3.47
CA LEU A 125 11.99 8.03 2.03
C LEU A 125 11.21 9.23 1.48
N LEU A 126 10.20 9.74 2.19
CA LEU A 126 9.45 10.94 1.78
C LEU A 126 10.34 12.18 1.59
N ARG A 127 11.51 12.23 2.25
CA ARG A 127 12.47 13.34 2.06
C ARG A 127 13.10 13.37 0.67
N LEU A 128 13.02 12.28 -0.09
CA LEU A 128 13.52 12.23 -1.46
C LEU A 128 12.70 13.09 -2.44
N ARG A 129 11.50 13.53 -2.06
CA ARG A 129 10.59 14.40 -2.81
C ARG A 129 10.09 13.87 -4.16
N ASN A 130 10.77 12.88 -4.73
CA ASN A 130 10.38 12.18 -5.96
C ASN A 130 9.87 10.77 -5.69
N VAL A 131 9.26 10.56 -4.52
CA VAL A 131 8.63 9.29 -4.15
C VAL A 131 7.19 9.52 -3.69
N ASP A 132 6.33 8.61 -4.06
CA ASP A 132 4.95 8.55 -3.61
C ASP A 132 4.67 7.17 -3.00
N ILE A 133 4.29 7.10 -1.72
CA ILE A 133 4.30 5.87 -0.92
C ILE A 133 2.90 5.44 -0.57
N TYR A 134 2.58 4.19 -0.88
CA TYR A 134 1.33 3.51 -0.56
C TYR A 134 1.64 2.23 0.21
N VAL A 135 1.02 2.07 1.36
CA VAL A 135 1.20 0.88 2.19
C VAL A 135 -0.15 0.27 2.55
N THR A 136 -0.20 -1.06 2.64
CA THR A 136 -1.37 -1.74 3.20
C THR A 136 -1.03 -2.41 4.51
N GLY A 137 -2.04 -2.59 5.35
CA GLY A 137 -1.92 -3.37 6.56
C GLY A 137 -3.27 -3.87 7.05
N SER A 138 -3.29 -5.03 7.71
CA SER A 138 -4.50 -5.58 8.30
C SER A 138 -4.77 -4.98 9.68
N SER A 139 -6.02 -4.60 9.93
CA SER A 139 -6.48 -3.67 10.95
C SER A 139 -6.34 -4.06 12.42
N SER A 140 -5.98 -5.30 12.74
CA SER A 140 -6.09 -5.74 14.13
C SER A 140 -4.97 -5.31 15.09
N LYS A 141 -3.82 -4.81 14.57
CA LYS A 141 -2.68 -4.41 15.41
C LYS A 141 -2.00 -3.10 15.00
N MET A 142 -2.23 -2.60 13.78
CA MET A 142 -1.56 -1.41 13.26
C MET A 142 -2.48 -0.20 13.12
N LEU A 143 -3.78 -0.37 13.36
CA LEU A 143 -4.82 0.57 12.98
C LEU A 143 -5.69 0.98 14.16
N THR A 144 -5.14 0.98 15.34
CA THR A 144 -5.62 1.84 16.41
C THR A 144 -5.40 3.29 15.96
N LYS A 145 -6.09 4.24 16.59
CA LYS A 145 -5.99 5.70 16.33
C LYS A 145 -4.54 6.22 16.20
N ASP A 146 -3.57 5.37 16.50
CA ASP A 146 -2.15 5.68 16.61
C ASP A 146 -1.41 5.68 15.27
N VAL A 147 -1.90 5.04 14.18
CA VAL A 147 -1.17 5.01 12.89
C VAL A 147 -1.02 6.42 12.32
N LEU A 148 -2.06 7.24 12.35
CA LEU A 148 -1.97 8.63 11.92
C LEU A 148 -1.07 9.45 12.84
N THR A 149 -1.11 9.16 14.15
CA THR A 149 -0.26 9.80 15.17
C THR A 149 1.20 9.37 14.99
N VAL A 150 1.45 8.10 14.69
CA VAL A 150 2.80 7.54 14.52
C VAL A 150 3.47 8.06 13.24
N PHE A 151 2.72 8.28 12.17
CA PHE A 151 3.24 9.01 11.00
C PHE A 151 3.42 10.52 11.29
N ARG A 152 3.18 10.97 12.54
CA ARG A 152 3.36 12.38 12.96
C ARG A 152 2.66 13.36 12.00
N GLY A 153 1.43 13.06 11.63
CA GLY A 153 0.64 13.85 10.67
C GLY A 153 1.07 13.69 9.21
N ARG A 154 1.92 12.70 8.89
CA ARG A 154 2.35 12.41 7.50
C ARG A 154 1.68 11.18 6.90
N GLY A 155 0.65 10.65 7.53
CA GLY A 155 -0.17 9.55 7.04
C GLY A 155 -1.50 10.05 6.51
N ASP A 156 -1.99 9.45 5.42
CA ASP A 156 -3.31 9.69 4.83
C ASP A 156 -4.03 8.34 4.71
N GLU A 157 -5.09 8.14 5.51
CA GLU A 157 -5.76 6.85 5.61
C GLU A 157 -6.83 6.68 4.53
N VAL A 158 -6.78 5.53 3.85
CA VAL A 158 -7.85 5.03 2.98
C VAL A 158 -8.40 3.73 3.56
N ARG A 159 -9.53 3.79 4.24
CA ARG A 159 -10.18 2.62 4.82
C ARG A 159 -10.98 1.87 3.78
N VAL A 160 -10.64 0.59 3.58
CA VAL A 160 -11.29 -0.34 2.65
C VAL A 160 -12.18 -1.29 3.43
N TYR A 161 -13.45 -1.36 3.05
CA TYR A 161 -14.43 -2.28 3.62
C TYR A 161 -14.57 -3.53 2.74
N PRO A 162 -15.11 -4.65 3.28
CA PRO A 162 -15.49 -5.80 2.46
C PRO A 162 -16.37 -5.40 1.30
N ILE A 163 -16.42 -6.25 0.27
CA ILE A 163 -17.28 -6.04 -0.89
C ILE A 163 -18.73 -5.86 -0.42
N SER A 164 -19.33 -4.74 -0.78
CA SER A 164 -20.73 -4.44 -0.50
C SER A 164 -21.64 -5.24 -1.44
N PHE A 165 -22.88 -5.45 -1.04
CA PHE A 165 -23.88 -6.07 -1.90
C PHE A 165 -24.03 -5.34 -3.24
N LYS A 166 -23.95 -4.00 -3.23
CA LYS A 166 -24.01 -3.17 -4.44
C LYS A 166 -22.83 -3.44 -5.39
N GLU A 167 -21.60 -3.54 -4.86
CA GLU A 167 -20.39 -3.85 -5.65
C GLU A 167 -20.48 -5.27 -6.22
N TYR A 168 -20.93 -6.23 -5.40
CA TYR A 168 -21.12 -7.60 -5.84
C TYR A 168 -22.19 -7.70 -6.93
N TYR A 169 -23.37 -7.10 -6.73
CA TYR A 169 -24.46 -7.16 -7.69
C TYR A 169 -24.11 -6.48 -9.02
N ALA A 170 -23.39 -5.35 -8.97
CA ALA A 170 -22.93 -4.66 -10.17
C ALA A 170 -21.90 -5.49 -10.98
N ALA A 171 -21.22 -6.44 -10.34
CA ALA A 171 -20.25 -7.30 -11.03
C ALA A 171 -20.87 -8.54 -11.67
N ILE A 172 -22.06 -9.00 -11.22
CA ILE A 172 -22.70 -10.24 -11.71
C ILE A 172 -23.98 -9.98 -12.51
N GLY A 173 -24.54 -8.80 -12.48
CA GLY A 173 -25.74 -8.35 -13.20
C GLY A 173 -25.43 -7.65 -14.48
#